data_913f7eadab03cc1f214b45f8b39466ec
#
_entry.id   913f7eadab03cc1f214b45f8b39466ec
#
_cell.length_a   1.000
_cell.length_b   1.000
_cell.length_c   1.000
_cell.angle_alpha   90.00
_cell.angle_beta   90.00
_cell.angle_gamma   90.00
#
_symmetry.space_group_name_H-M   'P 1'
#
loop_
_entity.id
_entity.type
_entity.pdbx_description
1 polymer ?
#
loop_
_entity_poly.entity_id
_entity_poly.type
_entity_poly.pdbx_seq_one_letter_code
_entity_poly.pdbx_strand_id
1 'polypeptide(L)'
;MNESLEPVSGSFVTEPVRAATTRVFLALAPPDDAKDELARALGPAYAAHPRMRWNRIEDWHITLAFLGELPVTAVPPLRPPLTGLAARRAPLRLALQGGGHFDERVLWSGITGDLEELHSLAAEVRAVVRECGVHFPERVFRPHLTLARSRRGDQAATVEAAAGLAGFAGRAWVAGRLYLVGSNVGRGPGPIRYRTIEAWDLGRGTEPA
;
A
#
# COMPACT_ATOMS: atom_id res chain seq x y z
N MET A 1 30.48 21.29 65.53
CA MET A 1 30.69 20.65 64.21
C MET A 1 29.31 20.54 63.57
N ASN A 2 29.08 21.44 62.63
CA ASN A 2 27.76 21.57 61.97
C ASN A 2 27.93 21.09 60.52
N GLU A 3 27.42 19.92 60.21
CA GLU A 3 27.54 19.33 58.87
C GLU A 3 26.28 19.72 58.08
N SER A 4 26.50 20.67 57.17
CA SER A 4 25.45 21.13 56.22
C SER A 4 25.26 20.07 55.13
N LEU A 5 24.08 19.43 55.09
CA LEU A 5 23.66 18.59 53.98
C LEU A 5 23.16 19.44 52.83
N GLU A 6 23.90 19.45 51.71
CA GLU A 6 23.50 20.05 50.45
C GLU A 6 22.40 19.20 49.79
N PRO A 7 21.33 19.79 49.18
CA PRO A 7 20.32 19.03 48.48
C PRO A 7 20.85 18.66 47.08
N VAL A 8 20.93 17.38 46.78
CA VAL A 8 21.21 16.83 45.44
C VAL A 8 19.99 17.08 44.54
N SER A 9 20.09 18.12 43.72
CA SER A 9 19.09 18.40 42.67
C SER A 9 19.30 17.44 41.51
N GLY A 10 18.59 16.28 41.55
CA GLY A 10 18.52 15.32 40.45
C GLY A 10 17.55 15.83 39.39
N SER A 11 18.02 16.47 38.33
CA SER A 11 17.26 16.75 37.14
C SER A 11 16.94 15.41 36.43
N PHE A 12 15.72 14.92 36.57
CA PHE A 12 15.22 13.84 35.72
C PHE A 12 15.04 14.38 34.29
N VAL A 13 16.00 14.10 33.41
CA VAL A 13 15.83 14.28 31.98
C VAL A 13 14.88 13.20 31.51
N THR A 14 13.60 13.55 31.37
CA THR A 14 12.60 12.68 30.74
C THR A 14 12.95 12.59 29.25
N GLU A 15 13.54 11.48 28.82
CA GLU A 15 13.65 11.21 27.39
C GLU A 15 12.27 11.28 26.75
N PRO A 16 12.11 11.97 25.61
CA PRO A 16 10.82 12.03 24.94
C PRO A 16 10.43 10.61 24.51
N VAL A 17 9.32 10.11 25.06
CA VAL A 17 8.73 8.85 24.64
C VAL A 17 8.49 8.95 23.13
N ARG A 18 9.25 8.21 22.34
CA ARG A 18 9.06 8.15 20.90
C ARG A 18 7.62 7.70 20.63
N ALA A 19 6.83 8.59 20.05
CA ALA A 19 5.46 8.28 19.67
C ALA A 19 5.44 7.02 18.77
N ALA A 20 4.57 6.07 19.10
CA ALA A 20 4.41 4.88 18.28
C ALA A 20 4.02 5.29 16.85
N THR A 21 4.79 4.80 15.86
CA THR A 21 4.53 5.08 14.45
C THR A 21 4.02 3.83 13.73
N THR A 22 3.36 4.00 12.63
CA THR A 22 2.96 2.91 11.72
C THR A 22 3.17 3.36 10.29
N ARG A 23 3.63 2.44 9.43
CA ARG A 23 3.75 2.71 8.00
C ARG A 23 2.39 2.46 7.36
N VAL A 24 1.88 3.44 6.63
CA VAL A 24 0.49 3.45 6.15
C VAL A 24 0.41 3.76 4.66
N PHE A 25 -0.55 3.15 4.00
CA PHE A 25 -0.90 3.47 2.62
C PHE A 25 -2.40 3.24 2.37
N LEU A 26 -2.93 3.89 1.32
CA LEU A 26 -4.29 3.70 0.83
C LEU A 26 -4.25 2.89 -0.47
N ALA A 27 -5.16 1.92 -0.62
CA ALA A 27 -5.13 0.97 -1.72
C ALA A 27 -6.51 0.44 -2.10
N LEU A 28 -6.61 -0.11 -3.33
CA LEU A 28 -7.63 -1.05 -3.75
C LEU A 28 -7.02 -2.45 -3.80
N ALA A 29 -7.83 -3.49 -3.59
CA ALA A 29 -7.39 -4.87 -3.69
C ALA A 29 -8.22 -5.63 -4.74
N PRO A 30 -7.58 -6.40 -5.65
CA PRO A 30 -8.30 -7.34 -6.49
C PRO A 30 -8.96 -8.42 -5.63
N PRO A 31 -10.10 -8.99 -6.06
CA PRO A 31 -10.70 -10.15 -5.42
C PRO A 31 -9.84 -11.41 -5.61
N ASP A 32 -10.10 -12.45 -4.82
CA ASP A 32 -9.26 -13.64 -4.79
C ASP A 32 -9.23 -14.38 -6.14
N ASP A 33 -10.36 -14.43 -6.86
CA ASP A 33 -10.42 -15.06 -8.19
C ASP A 33 -9.52 -14.37 -9.22
N ALA A 34 -9.44 -13.03 -9.21
CA ALA A 34 -8.52 -12.26 -10.06
C ALA A 34 -7.04 -12.46 -9.65
N LYS A 35 -6.79 -12.56 -8.34
CA LYS A 35 -5.45 -12.90 -7.82
C LYS A 35 -5.02 -14.30 -8.22
N ASP A 36 -5.92 -15.30 -8.10
CA ASP A 36 -5.65 -16.68 -8.47
C ASP A 36 -5.39 -16.84 -9.98
N GLU A 37 -6.08 -16.07 -10.81
CA GLU A 37 -5.85 -16.05 -12.25
C GLU A 37 -4.44 -15.56 -12.59
N LEU A 38 -4.01 -14.44 -11.99
CA LEU A 38 -2.66 -13.92 -12.15
C LEU A 38 -1.60 -14.86 -11.54
N ALA A 39 -1.87 -15.46 -10.39
CA ALA A 39 -0.96 -16.40 -9.74
C ALA A 39 -0.70 -17.64 -10.61
N ARG A 40 -1.71 -18.15 -11.29
CA ARG A 40 -1.55 -19.25 -12.27
C ARG A 40 -0.70 -18.82 -13.46
N ALA A 41 -0.90 -17.63 -13.99
CA ALA A 41 -0.08 -17.08 -15.07
C ALA A 41 1.40 -16.88 -14.66
N LEU A 42 1.65 -16.61 -13.38
CA LEU A 42 3.00 -16.48 -12.80
C LEU A 42 3.69 -17.83 -12.53
N GLY A 43 3.01 -18.97 -12.64
CA GLY A 43 3.57 -20.30 -12.36
C GLY A 43 4.95 -20.56 -12.99
N PRO A 44 5.15 -20.32 -14.30
CA PRO A 44 6.47 -20.47 -14.93
C PRO A 44 7.53 -19.54 -14.32
N ALA A 45 7.18 -18.28 -13.99
CA ALA A 45 8.12 -17.33 -13.39
C ALA A 45 8.50 -17.70 -11.96
N TYR A 46 7.57 -18.24 -11.16
CA TYR A 46 7.88 -18.79 -9.83
C TYR A 46 8.87 -19.94 -9.90
N ALA A 47 8.68 -20.85 -10.85
CA ALA A 47 9.57 -22.00 -11.06
C ALA A 47 10.97 -21.57 -11.54
N ALA A 48 11.05 -20.63 -12.48
CA ALA A 48 12.31 -20.14 -13.04
C ALA A 48 13.10 -19.27 -12.06
N HIS A 49 12.41 -18.46 -11.25
CA HIS A 49 13.02 -17.43 -10.41
C HIS A 49 12.66 -17.54 -8.92
N PRO A 50 12.91 -18.69 -8.26
CA PRO A 50 12.51 -18.91 -6.86
C PRO A 50 13.23 -17.99 -5.85
N ARG A 51 14.36 -17.37 -6.25
CA ARG A 51 15.13 -16.44 -5.41
C ARG A 51 14.63 -15.01 -5.43
N MET A 52 13.68 -14.64 -6.31
CA MET A 52 13.03 -13.34 -6.25
C MET A 52 12.26 -13.20 -4.93
N ARG A 53 12.12 -11.96 -4.46
CA ARG A 53 11.30 -11.67 -3.30
C ARG A 53 9.85 -11.49 -3.76
N TRP A 54 9.16 -12.61 -3.87
CA TRP A 54 7.76 -12.64 -4.24
C TRP A 54 6.89 -12.07 -3.12
N ASN A 55 5.98 -11.18 -3.46
CA ASN A 55 4.93 -10.74 -2.54
C ASN A 55 3.93 -11.89 -2.38
N ARG A 56 3.36 -12.00 -1.19
CA ARG A 56 2.29 -12.96 -0.94
C ARG A 56 1.06 -12.55 -1.75
N ILE A 57 0.31 -13.51 -2.25
CA ILE A 57 -0.87 -13.28 -3.09
C ILE A 57 -1.94 -12.48 -2.34
N GLU A 58 -2.11 -12.78 -1.04
CA GLU A 58 -3.06 -12.10 -0.16
C GLU A 58 -2.74 -10.60 -0.02
N ASP A 59 -1.47 -10.24 -0.12
CA ASP A 59 -0.97 -8.88 0.05
C ASP A 59 -1.00 -8.05 -1.25
N TRP A 60 -1.47 -8.61 -2.35
CA TRP A 60 -1.53 -7.90 -3.63
C TRP A 60 -2.58 -6.78 -3.61
N HIS A 61 -2.15 -5.58 -3.98
CA HIS A 61 -2.96 -4.36 -3.95
C HIS A 61 -2.48 -3.33 -4.96
N ILE A 62 -3.37 -2.40 -5.31
CA ILE A 62 -3.08 -1.22 -6.13
C ILE A 62 -2.92 -0.04 -5.16
N THR A 63 -1.71 0.44 -4.95
CA THR A 63 -1.45 1.57 -4.04
C THR A 63 -1.90 2.88 -4.67
N LEU A 64 -2.84 3.59 -4.05
CA LEU A 64 -3.30 4.93 -4.45
C LEU A 64 -2.45 6.04 -3.84
N ALA A 65 -2.12 5.91 -2.56
CA ALA A 65 -1.28 6.86 -1.82
C ALA A 65 -0.43 6.13 -0.78
N PHE A 66 0.89 6.33 -0.83
CA PHE A 66 1.82 5.83 0.17
C PHE A 66 2.18 6.96 1.13
N LEU A 67 1.68 6.87 2.37
CA LEU A 67 1.79 7.94 3.36
C LEU A 67 3.10 7.86 4.17
N GLY A 68 3.79 6.73 4.12
CA GLY A 68 5.02 6.52 4.90
C GLY A 68 4.77 6.22 6.37
N GLU A 69 5.74 6.56 7.20
CA GLU A 69 5.65 6.40 8.66
C GLU A 69 4.84 7.54 9.27
N LEU A 70 3.72 7.22 9.91
CA LEU A 70 2.87 8.18 10.61
C LEU A 70 2.82 7.87 12.11
N PRO A 71 2.71 8.88 12.97
CA PRO A 71 2.27 8.68 14.35
C PRO A 71 0.92 7.96 14.36
N VAL A 72 0.73 7.00 15.25
CA VAL A 72 -0.55 6.26 15.36
C VAL A 72 -1.72 7.21 15.58
N THR A 73 -1.49 8.34 16.25
CA THR A 73 -2.47 9.40 16.51
C THR A 73 -2.90 10.18 15.25
N ALA A 74 -2.12 10.11 14.14
CA ALA A 74 -2.46 10.76 12.88
C ALA A 74 -3.45 9.93 12.04
N VAL A 75 -3.70 8.67 12.39
CA VAL A 75 -4.59 7.78 11.63
C VAL A 75 -6.09 8.10 11.85
N PRO A 76 -6.59 8.27 13.10
CA PRO A 76 -8.01 8.53 13.34
C PRO A 76 -8.57 9.76 12.60
N PRO A 77 -7.85 10.90 12.50
CA PRO A 77 -8.33 12.07 11.76
C PRO A 77 -8.58 11.85 10.26
N LEU A 78 -7.97 10.81 9.66
CA LEU A 78 -8.18 10.49 8.25
C LEU A 78 -9.55 9.84 7.98
N ARG A 79 -10.19 9.25 8.99
CA ARG A 79 -11.41 8.45 8.83
C ARG A 79 -12.59 9.25 8.29
N PRO A 80 -13.05 10.34 8.92
CA PRO A 80 -14.24 11.05 8.46
C PRO A 80 -14.13 11.55 7.02
N PRO A 81 -13.03 12.22 6.59
CA PRO A 81 -12.92 12.69 5.22
C PRO A 81 -12.79 11.56 4.19
N LEU A 82 -12.13 10.44 4.53
CA LEU A 82 -12.06 9.28 3.64
C LEU A 82 -13.41 8.55 3.55
N THR A 83 -14.21 8.52 4.62
CA THR A 83 -15.60 8.03 4.59
C THR A 83 -16.43 8.88 3.62
N GLY A 84 -16.36 10.21 3.71
CA GLY A 84 -17.06 11.11 2.81
C GLY A 84 -16.60 10.97 1.36
N LEU A 85 -15.29 10.74 1.12
CA LEU A 85 -14.76 10.45 -0.22
C LEU A 85 -15.34 9.15 -0.77
N ALA A 86 -15.22 8.07 -0.02
CA ALA A 86 -15.69 6.75 -0.45
C ALA A 86 -17.19 6.74 -0.78
N ALA A 87 -18.01 7.41 0.04
CA ALA A 87 -19.46 7.49 -0.15
C ALA A 87 -19.87 8.12 -1.50
N ARG A 88 -19.09 9.10 -2.02
CA ARG A 88 -19.43 9.82 -3.27
C ARG A 88 -18.76 9.23 -4.52
N ARG A 89 -17.85 8.25 -4.39
CA ARG A 89 -17.12 7.64 -5.51
C ARG A 89 -17.73 6.31 -5.91
N ALA A 90 -18.10 6.15 -7.18
CA ALA A 90 -18.60 4.89 -7.69
C ALA A 90 -17.52 3.79 -7.66
N PRO A 91 -17.90 2.52 -7.49
CA PRO A 91 -17.02 1.39 -7.73
C PRO A 91 -16.42 1.41 -9.13
N LEU A 92 -15.19 0.90 -9.30
CA LEU A 92 -14.46 0.92 -10.57
C LEU A 92 -14.43 -0.47 -11.19
N ARG A 93 -14.62 -0.57 -12.49
CA ARG A 93 -14.42 -1.80 -13.23
C ARG A 93 -12.97 -1.89 -13.72
N LEU A 94 -12.18 -2.77 -13.13
CA LEU A 94 -10.76 -2.92 -13.39
C LEU A 94 -10.42 -4.36 -13.82
N ALA A 95 -9.29 -4.54 -14.48
CA ALA A 95 -8.69 -5.85 -14.74
C ALA A 95 -7.17 -5.78 -14.62
N LEU A 96 -6.53 -6.91 -14.33
CA LEU A 96 -5.07 -7.06 -14.38
C LEU A 96 -4.65 -7.34 -15.82
N GLN A 97 -3.60 -6.69 -16.29
CA GLN A 97 -3.15 -6.85 -17.68
C GLN A 97 -1.63 -6.72 -17.79
N GLY A 98 -1.05 -7.71 -18.46
CA GLY A 98 0.37 -7.69 -18.80
C GLY A 98 1.29 -7.68 -17.58
N GLY A 99 2.57 -7.60 -17.87
CA GLY A 99 3.65 -7.44 -16.90
C GLY A 99 4.61 -6.36 -17.32
N GLY A 100 5.31 -5.81 -16.33
CA GLY A 100 6.37 -4.85 -16.55
C GLY A 100 7.27 -4.73 -15.34
N HIS A 101 8.23 -3.81 -15.41
CA HIS A 101 9.15 -3.61 -14.30
C HIS A 101 9.48 -2.12 -14.11
N PHE A 102 9.86 -1.75 -12.87
CA PHE A 102 10.52 -0.49 -12.57
C PHE A 102 12.00 -0.77 -12.30
N ASP A 103 12.86 -0.08 -13.05
CA ASP A 103 14.33 -0.15 -12.92
C ASP A 103 14.87 -1.60 -12.89
N GLU A 104 14.24 -2.51 -13.64
CA GLU A 104 14.56 -3.96 -13.69
C GLU A 104 14.59 -4.63 -12.30
N ARG A 105 13.97 -4.01 -11.31
CA ARG A 105 14.03 -4.46 -9.91
C ARG A 105 12.69 -4.76 -9.28
N VAL A 106 11.63 -4.16 -9.77
CA VAL A 106 10.28 -4.32 -9.25
C VAL A 106 9.40 -4.87 -10.36
N LEU A 107 9.04 -6.14 -10.25
CA LEU A 107 8.07 -6.78 -11.14
C LEU A 107 6.65 -6.34 -10.75
N TRP A 108 5.84 -5.99 -11.74
CA TRP A 108 4.44 -5.62 -11.53
C TRP A 108 3.53 -6.15 -12.65
N SER A 109 2.23 -6.28 -12.34
CA SER A 109 1.16 -6.40 -13.33
C SER A 109 0.48 -5.06 -13.52
N GLY A 110 0.18 -4.70 -14.77
CA GLY A 110 -0.57 -3.50 -15.12
C GLY A 110 -2.05 -3.62 -14.77
N ILE A 111 -2.73 -2.48 -14.87
CA ILE A 111 -4.16 -2.34 -14.62
C ILE A 111 -4.80 -1.78 -15.88
N THR A 112 -5.99 -2.26 -16.23
CA THR A 112 -6.84 -1.73 -17.31
C THR A 112 -8.28 -1.60 -16.83
N GLY A 113 -9.15 -0.98 -17.63
CA GLY A 113 -10.54 -0.67 -17.28
C GLY A 113 -10.75 0.82 -17.06
N ASP A 114 -11.45 1.20 -16.00
CA ASP A 114 -11.80 2.59 -15.66
C ASP A 114 -10.57 3.36 -15.13
N LEU A 115 -9.57 3.54 -16.00
CA LEU A 115 -8.27 4.14 -15.61
C LEU A 115 -8.38 5.63 -15.30
N GLU A 116 -9.23 6.37 -15.99
CA GLU A 116 -9.43 7.79 -15.74
C GLU A 116 -10.02 8.01 -14.35
N GLU A 117 -11.03 7.23 -14.00
CA GLU A 117 -11.67 7.24 -12.69
C GLU A 117 -10.70 6.77 -11.59
N LEU A 118 -9.84 5.79 -11.90
CA LEU A 118 -8.81 5.32 -10.98
C LEU A 118 -7.74 6.41 -10.72
N HIS A 119 -7.33 7.14 -11.74
CA HIS A 119 -6.44 8.30 -11.60
C HIS A 119 -7.09 9.41 -10.79
N SER A 120 -8.36 9.72 -11.06
CA SER A 120 -9.16 10.69 -10.32
C SER A 120 -9.30 10.30 -8.85
N LEU A 121 -9.66 9.04 -8.56
CA LEU A 121 -9.74 8.53 -7.18
C LEU A 121 -8.40 8.66 -6.45
N ALA A 122 -7.29 8.30 -7.09
CA ALA A 122 -5.96 8.41 -6.49
C ALA A 122 -5.58 9.87 -6.20
N ALA A 123 -5.94 10.80 -7.08
CA ALA A 123 -5.71 12.23 -6.88
C ALA A 123 -6.52 12.78 -5.70
N GLU A 124 -7.81 12.46 -5.62
CA GLU A 124 -8.68 12.88 -4.51
C GLU A 124 -8.25 12.29 -3.16
N VAL A 125 -7.90 11.00 -3.13
CA VAL A 125 -7.36 10.35 -1.92
C VAL A 125 -6.13 11.11 -1.41
N ARG A 126 -5.22 11.49 -2.30
CA ARG A 126 -4.01 12.25 -1.95
C ARG A 126 -4.33 13.66 -1.47
N ALA A 127 -5.29 14.33 -2.09
CA ALA A 127 -5.74 15.66 -1.69
C ALA A 127 -6.33 15.62 -0.28
N VAL A 128 -7.29 14.75 -0.03
CA VAL A 128 -7.93 14.55 1.28
C VAL A 128 -6.91 14.28 2.38
N VAL A 129 -5.93 13.41 2.13
CA VAL A 129 -4.89 13.10 3.12
C VAL A 129 -4.01 14.31 3.43
N ARG A 130 -3.67 15.14 2.41
CA ARG A 130 -2.91 16.38 2.62
C ARG A 130 -3.70 17.43 3.40
N GLU A 131 -4.99 17.56 3.13
CA GLU A 131 -5.89 18.45 3.87
C GLU A 131 -5.97 18.07 5.36
N CYS A 132 -5.77 16.77 5.69
CA CYS A 132 -5.62 16.31 7.06
C CYS A 132 -4.23 16.59 7.67
N GLY A 133 -3.36 17.33 6.98
CA GLY A 133 -2.01 17.66 7.46
C GLY A 133 -0.96 16.56 7.30
N VAL A 134 -1.26 15.50 6.57
CA VAL A 134 -0.28 14.42 6.30
C VAL A 134 0.51 14.75 5.04
N HIS A 135 1.84 14.91 5.21
CA HIS A 135 2.76 15.19 4.12
C HIS A 135 3.47 13.92 3.67
N PHE A 136 3.50 13.69 2.36
CA PHE A 136 4.21 12.59 1.72
C PHE A 136 4.73 13.01 0.34
N PRO A 137 5.80 12.37 -0.18
CA PRO A 137 6.39 12.74 -1.46
C PRO A 137 5.40 12.62 -2.60
N GLU A 138 5.34 13.64 -3.45
CA GLU A 138 4.61 13.55 -4.70
C GLU A 138 5.32 12.60 -5.67
N ARG A 139 4.56 11.68 -6.21
CA ARG A 139 5.00 10.78 -7.27
C ARG A 139 3.90 10.66 -8.32
N VAL A 140 4.30 10.58 -9.56
CA VAL A 140 3.36 10.27 -10.65
C VAL A 140 2.68 8.94 -10.31
N PHE A 141 1.35 8.95 -10.32
CA PHE A 141 0.59 7.74 -10.12
C PHE A 141 0.64 6.87 -11.37
N ARG A 142 1.16 5.68 -11.22
CA ARG A 142 1.21 4.63 -12.25
C ARG A 142 0.46 3.43 -11.69
N PRO A 143 -0.78 3.17 -12.13
CA PRO A 143 -1.58 2.04 -11.65
C PRO A 143 -0.85 0.72 -11.91
N HIS A 144 -0.53 -0.01 -10.85
CA HIS A 144 0.13 -1.31 -10.96
C HIS A 144 -0.08 -2.12 -9.68
N LEU A 145 0.13 -3.41 -9.81
CA LEU A 145 0.15 -4.36 -8.71
C LEU A 145 1.54 -4.96 -8.60
N THR A 146 2.26 -4.67 -7.51
CA THR A 146 3.63 -5.17 -7.31
C THR A 146 3.62 -6.67 -6.97
N LEU A 147 4.35 -7.46 -7.75
CA LEU A 147 4.41 -8.91 -7.66
C LEU A 147 5.65 -9.41 -6.92
N ALA A 148 6.81 -8.85 -7.27
CA ALA A 148 8.08 -9.27 -6.70
C ALA A 148 9.13 -8.16 -6.78
N ARG A 149 10.26 -8.41 -6.11
CA ARG A 149 11.47 -7.59 -6.21
C ARG A 149 12.67 -8.48 -6.42
N SER A 150 13.53 -8.13 -7.40
CA SER A 150 14.81 -8.82 -7.58
C SER A 150 15.77 -8.52 -6.43
N ARG A 151 16.70 -9.42 -6.19
CA ARG A 151 17.87 -9.16 -5.36
C ARG A 151 18.89 -8.32 -6.16
N ARG A 152 19.83 -7.72 -5.46
CA ARG A 152 20.95 -7.02 -6.10
C ARG A 152 21.72 -7.98 -6.98
N GLY A 153 21.92 -7.64 -8.26
CA GLY A 153 22.63 -8.48 -9.23
C GLY A 153 21.77 -9.52 -9.96
N ASP A 154 20.45 -9.56 -9.72
CA ASP A 154 19.52 -10.53 -10.33
C ASP A 154 18.37 -9.83 -11.09
N GLN A 155 18.71 -8.74 -11.80
CA GLN A 155 17.71 -7.94 -12.53
C GLN A 155 17.13 -8.68 -13.73
N ALA A 156 17.92 -9.54 -14.40
CA ALA A 156 17.47 -10.33 -15.54
C ALA A 156 16.21 -11.14 -15.21
N ALA A 157 16.12 -11.71 -14.01
CA ALA A 157 14.95 -12.46 -13.55
C ALA A 157 13.66 -11.61 -13.57
N THR A 158 13.76 -10.31 -13.24
CA THR A 158 12.61 -9.40 -13.29
C THR A 158 12.17 -9.12 -14.73
N VAL A 159 13.13 -8.90 -15.63
CA VAL A 159 12.86 -8.64 -17.05
C VAL A 159 12.21 -9.88 -17.71
N GLU A 160 12.75 -11.07 -17.46
CA GLU A 160 12.22 -12.34 -18.01
C GLU A 160 10.80 -12.60 -17.47
N ALA A 161 10.58 -12.43 -16.16
CA ALA A 161 9.26 -12.62 -15.57
C ALA A 161 8.23 -11.60 -16.10
N ALA A 162 8.64 -10.35 -16.36
CA ALA A 162 7.79 -9.34 -16.97
C ALA A 162 7.43 -9.69 -18.41
N ALA A 163 8.38 -10.17 -19.18
CA ALA A 163 8.17 -10.65 -20.57
C ALA A 163 7.21 -11.85 -20.59
N GLY A 164 7.32 -12.78 -19.65
CA GLY A 164 6.42 -13.91 -19.50
C GLY A 164 4.96 -13.53 -19.22
N LEU A 165 4.72 -12.34 -18.66
CA LEU A 165 3.38 -11.80 -18.43
C LEU A 165 2.87 -10.87 -19.54
N ALA A 166 3.63 -10.58 -20.58
CA ALA A 166 3.27 -9.59 -21.60
C ALA A 166 1.91 -9.86 -22.26
N GLY A 167 1.55 -11.12 -22.46
CA GLY A 167 0.26 -11.53 -23.02
C GLY A 167 -0.86 -11.78 -22.00
N PHE A 168 -0.61 -11.57 -20.71
CA PHE A 168 -1.64 -11.82 -19.69
C PHE A 168 -2.77 -10.80 -19.77
N ALA A 169 -4.00 -11.28 -19.78
CA ALA A 169 -5.22 -10.50 -19.72
C ALA A 169 -6.20 -11.18 -18.76
N GLY A 170 -6.33 -10.64 -17.56
CA GLY A 170 -7.23 -11.13 -16.53
C GLY A 170 -8.67 -10.66 -16.75
N ARG A 171 -9.62 -11.34 -16.11
CA ARG A 171 -11.03 -10.94 -16.12
C ARG A 171 -11.24 -9.63 -15.37
N ALA A 172 -12.20 -8.84 -15.85
CA ALA A 172 -12.59 -7.62 -15.15
C ALA A 172 -13.33 -7.94 -13.85
N TRP A 173 -13.06 -7.14 -12.81
CA TRP A 173 -13.79 -7.17 -11.55
C TRP A 173 -14.26 -5.77 -11.14
N VAL A 174 -15.09 -5.70 -10.12
CA VAL A 174 -15.53 -4.43 -9.54
C VAL A 174 -14.70 -4.13 -8.29
N ALA A 175 -13.87 -3.09 -8.34
CA ALA A 175 -13.13 -2.56 -7.21
C ALA A 175 -14.06 -1.65 -6.39
N GLY A 176 -14.78 -2.23 -5.44
CA GLY A 176 -15.81 -1.57 -4.65
C GLY A 176 -15.37 -1.13 -3.25
N ARG A 177 -14.08 -1.23 -2.92
CA ARG A 177 -13.65 -0.96 -1.55
C ARG A 177 -12.27 -0.28 -1.50
N LEU A 178 -12.20 0.83 -0.76
CA LEU A 178 -10.97 1.53 -0.42
C LEU A 178 -10.45 1.01 0.91
N TYR A 179 -9.15 0.73 1.00
CA TYR A 179 -8.49 0.22 2.20
C TYR A 179 -7.43 1.19 2.72
N LEU A 180 -7.40 1.42 4.02
CA LEU A 180 -6.28 1.98 4.74
C LEU A 180 -5.49 0.82 5.36
N VAL A 181 -4.24 0.67 4.97
CA VAL A 181 -3.42 -0.49 5.31
C VAL A 181 -2.19 -0.04 6.09
N GLY A 182 -1.95 -0.70 7.22
CA GLY A 182 -0.72 -0.59 7.99
C GLY A 182 0.27 -1.69 7.60
N SER A 183 1.58 -1.37 7.62
CA SER A 183 2.61 -2.36 7.36
C SER A 183 3.76 -2.28 8.35
N ASN A 184 4.44 -3.42 8.57
CA ASN A 184 5.64 -3.51 9.40
C ASN A 184 6.94 -3.43 8.58
N VAL A 185 6.90 -2.97 7.33
CA VAL A 185 8.10 -2.84 6.48
C VAL A 185 9.18 -2.03 7.20
N GLY A 186 10.36 -2.63 7.34
CA GLY A 186 11.50 -1.97 8.01
C GLY A 186 11.51 -2.07 9.54
N ARG A 187 10.58 -2.81 10.15
CA ARG A 187 10.50 -3.03 11.60
C ARG A 187 11.04 -4.40 12.01
N GLY A 188 12.35 -4.58 11.90
CA GLY A 188 13.05 -5.79 12.36
C GLY A 188 13.07 -6.95 11.36
N PRO A 189 13.72 -8.07 11.73
CA PRO A 189 13.80 -9.27 10.93
C PRO A 189 12.48 -10.02 10.97
N GLY A 190 11.81 -10.13 9.86
CA GLY A 190 10.56 -10.88 9.74
C GLY A 190 9.87 -10.63 8.42
N PRO A 191 8.89 -11.45 8.06
CA PRO A 191 8.13 -11.24 6.85
C PRO A 191 7.37 -9.92 6.92
N ILE A 192 7.27 -9.25 5.78
CA ILE A 192 6.39 -8.08 5.63
C ILE A 192 4.96 -8.56 5.92
N ARG A 193 4.27 -7.85 6.80
CA ARG A 193 2.88 -8.09 7.13
C ARG A 193 2.09 -6.82 6.88
N TYR A 194 0.99 -6.98 6.17
CA TYR A 194 0.00 -5.93 5.99
C TYR A 194 -1.20 -6.20 6.89
N ARG A 195 -1.76 -5.15 7.43
CA ARG A 195 -2.97 -5.20 8.26
C ARG A 195 -3.93 -4.11 7.81
N THR A 196 -5.14 -4.47 7.45
CA THR A 196 -6.20 -3.50 7.23
C THR A 196 -6.50 -2.77 8.54
N ILE A 197 -6.34 -1.45 8.52
CA ILE A 197 -6.68 -0.56 9.64
C ILE A 197 -8.14 -0.16 9.53
N GLU A 198 -8.59 0.16 8.30
CA GLU A 198 -9.94 0.59 7.98
C GLU A 198 -10.29 0.21 6.55
N ALA A 199 -11.57 0.09 6.23
CA ALA A 199 -12.05 -0.12 4.88
C ALA A 199 -13.39 0.60 4.68
N TRP A 200 -13.61 1.15 3.47
CA TRP A 200 -14.81 1.87 3.10
C TRP A 200 -15.34 1.33 1.78
N ASP A 201 -16.64 1.01 1.74
CA ASP A 201 -17.32 0.65 0.49
C ASP A 201 -17.48 1.92 -0.38
N LEU A 202 -17.13 1.82 -1.65
CA LEU A 202 -17.35 2.88 -2.63
C LEU A 202 -18.83 2.92 -3.04
N GLY A 203 -19.40 4.12 -3.17
CA GLY A 203 -20.78 4.31 -3.63
C GLY A 203 -21.87 4.02 -2.61
N ARG A 204 -21.53 3.59 -1.39
CA ARG A 204 -22.48 3.51 -0.30
C ARG A 204 -22.41 4.80 0.52
N GLY A 205 -23.20 5.81 0.11
CA GLY A 205 -23.54 6.89 1.03
C GLY A 205 -24.06 6.27 2.31
N THR A 206 -23.63 6.75 3.47
CA THR A 206 -24.32 6.49 4.73
C THR A 206 -25.77 6.91 4.54
N GLU A 207 -26.69 5.93 4.46
CA GLU A 207 -28.09 6.25 4.72
C GLU A 207 -28.16 6.95 6.07
N PRO A 208 -28.78 8.14 6.15
CA PRO A 208 -28.97 8.76 7.45
C PRO A 208 -29.88 7.86 8.27
N ALA A 209 -29.43 7.52 9.47
CA ALA A 209 -30.22 6.79 10.46
C ALA A 209 -31.41 7.62 10.94
#